data_514e9c5851a789b21b72fd6aaca50857
#
_entry.id   514e9c5851a789b21b72fd6aaca50857
#
_cell.length_a   1.000
_cell.length_b   1.000
_cell.length_c   1.000
_cell.angle_alpha   90.00
_cell.angle_beta   90.00
_cell.angle_gamma   90.00
#
_symmetry.space_group_name_H-M   'P 1'
#
loop_
_entity.id
_entity.type
_entity.pdbx_description
1 polymer ?
#
loop_
_entity_poly.entity_id
_entity_poly.type
_entity_poly.pdbx_seq_one_letter_code
_entity_poly.pdbx_strand_id
1 'polypeptide(L)'
;MPTTEVARAGRTDRRKSRTRGALIGAAQRILARRGTTEVAVQDITDEADVGLGSFYNHFSSKAELFEEAVLELLSDFGAALDEACAGMDDPAEVFSVGIRLTCRLAGSQPEVARILVLAGPHFLIADRGLAPQALRDIVNGVRAGRFSAPNPVLALAVVAGSVLAFVQIRLTAEGAAGRLTDADADDLAATVLTTLGLSAPDAFEVAHRPLPALAAPR
;
A
#
# COMPACT_ATOMS: atom_id res chain seq x y z
N MET A 1 -26.59 28.09 28.69
CA MET A 1 -26.51 28.17 27.22
C MET A 1 -25.09 27.87 26.74
N PRO A 2 -24.69 26.57 26.46
CA PRO A 2 -23.40 26.28 25.85
C PRO A 2 -23.50 25.55 24.48
N THR A 3 -24.63 25.62 23.76
CA THR A 3 -24.88 24.78 22.58
C THR A 3 -24.36 25.38 21.27
N THR A 4 -24.08 26.66 21.19
CA THR A 4 -23.67 27.33 19.92
C THR A 4 -22.17 27.21 19.65
N GLU A 5 -21.33 27.14 20.66
CA GLU A 5 -19.87 27.11 20.58
C GLU A 5 -19.36 25.71 20.17
N VAL A 6 -19.94 24.65 20.74
CA VAL A 6 -19.65 23.25 20.40
C VAL A 6 -20.05 22.94 18.96
N ALA A 7 -21.19 23.47 18.47
CA ALA A 7 -21.65 23.30 17.10
C ALA A 7 -20.78 24.08 16.09
N ARG A 8 -20.14 25.18 16.50
CA ARG A 8 -19.23 25.97 15.65
C ARG A 8 -17.86 25.34 15.56
N ALA A 9 -17.33 24.82 16.67
CA ALA A 9 -16.07 24.03 16.69
C ALA A 9 -16.18 22.80 15.79
N GLY A 10 -17.25 22.01 15.91
CA GLY A 10 -17.43 20.82 15.06
C GLY A 10 -17.61 21.11 13.56
N ARG A 11 -18.09 22.31 13.17
CA ARG A 11 -18.15 22.72 11.75
C ARG A 11 -16.78 23.14 11.22
N THR A 12 -15.99 23.81 12.03
CA THR A 12 -14.62 24.23 11.68
C THR A 12 -13.72 23.01 11.52
N ASP A 13 -13.83 22.02 12.42
CA ASP A 13 -13.05 20.80 12.36
C ASP A 13 -13.40 19.94 11.13
N ARG A 14 -14.69 19.81 10.79
CA ARG A 14 -15.12 19.10 9.58
C ARG A 14 -14.62 19.79 8.30
N ARG A 15 -14.64 21.12 8.26
CA ARG A 15 -14.12 21.89 7.12
C ARG A 15 -12.61 21.71 7.01
N LYS A 16 -11.90 21.73 8.13
CA LYS A 16 -10.45 21.51 8.19
C LYS A 16 -10.10 20.11 7.70
N SER A 17 -10.77 19.07 8.20
CA SER A 17 -10.59 17.68 7.76
C SER A 17 -10.88 17.50 6.26
N ARG A 18 -11.95 18.09 5.74
CA ARG A 18 -12.30 18.03 4.32
C ARG A 18 -11.23 18.68 3.44
N THR A 19 -10.71 19.84 3.83
CA THR A 19 -9.65 20.53 3.07
C THR A 19 -8.35 19.71 3.07
N ARG A 20 -8.00 19.14 4.23
CA ARG A 20 -6.84 18.25 4.33
C ARG A 20 -6.97 17.02 3.41
N GLY A 21 -8.11 16.35 3.42
CA GLY A 21 -8.38 15.21 2.53
C GLY A 21 -8.37 15.59 1.06
N ALA A 22 -8.87 16.78 0.68
CA ALA A 22 -8.81 17.28 -0.70
C ALA A 22 -7.37 17.47 -1.18
N LEU A 23 -6.49 18.02 -0.33
CA LEU A 23 -5.06 18.18 -0.63
C LEU A 23 -4.35 16.84 -0.78
N ILE A 24 -4.63 15.88 0.11
CA ILE A 24 -4.08 14.51 0.04
C ILE A 24 -4.53 13.82 -1.24
N GLY A 25 -5.83 13.84 -1.56
CA GLY A 25 -6.34 13.25 -2.79
C GLY A 25 -5.76 13.90 -4.06
N ALA A 26 -5.53 15.22 -4.05
CA ALA A 26 -4.85 15.92 -5.14
C ALA A 26 -3.40 15.43 -5.31
N ALA A 27 -2.66 15.28 -4.20
CA ALA A 27 -1.29 14.76 -4.22
C ALA A 27 -1.25 13.32 -4.75
N GLN A 28 -2.18 12.45 -4.35
CA GLN A 28 -2.30 11.08 -4.87
C GLN A 28 -2.55 11.06 -6.37
N ARG A 29 -3.49 11.89 -6.88
CA ARG A 29 -3.74 12.01 -8.33
C ARG A 29 -2.55 12.54 -9.11
N ILE A 30 -1.79 13.48 -8.54
CA ILE A 30 -0.56 14.01 -9.16
C ILE A 30 0.50 12.90 -9.25
N LEU A 31 0.74 12.17 -8.16
CA LEU A 31 1.67 11.03 -8.14
C LEU A 31 1.28 9.96 -9.17
N ALA A 32 0.01 9.59 -9.20
CA ALA A 32 -0.51 8.59 -10.13
C ALA A 32 -0.31 8.98 -11.61
N ARG A 33 -0.55 10.26 -11.95
CA ARG A 33 -0.46 10.74 -13.34
C ARG A 33 0.95 11.13 -13.77
N ARG A 34 1.68 11.84 -12.90
CA ARG A 34 2.99 12.44 -13.25
C ARG A 34 4.18 11.60 -12.77
N GLY A 35 3.99 10.71 -11.79
CA GLY A 35 5.06 9.88 -11.22
C GLY A 35 6.16 10.69 -10.51
N THR A 36 5.84 11.92 -10.07
CA THR A 36 6.81 12.83 -9.45
C THR A 36 6.17 13.72 -8.39
N THR A 37 6.98 14.14 -7.42
CA THR A 37 6.65 15.15 -6.41
C THR A 37 7.12 16.56 -6.81
N GLU A 38 7.80 16.68 -7.95
CA GLU A 38 8.37 17.94 -8.46
C GLU A 38 7.30 18.77 -9.18
N VAL A 39 6.37 19.35 -8.38
CA VAL A 39 5.28 20.22 -8.81
C VAL A 39 5.23 21.49 -7.96
N ALA A 40 4.63 22.56 -8.46
CA ALA A 40 4.38 23.76 -7.66
C ALA A 40 3.25 23.52 -6.65
N VAL A 41 3.30 24.21 -5.49
CA VAL A 41 2.20 24.17 -4.51
C VAL A 41 0.89 24.66 -5.14
N GLN A 42 0.98 25.62 -6.09
CA GLN A 42 -0.17 26.10 -6.84
C GLN A 42 -0.85 24.98 -7.62
N ASP A 43 -0.10 24.12 -8.32
CA ASP A 43 -0.65 22.97 -9.05
C ASP A 43 -1.43 22.04 -8.14
N ILE A 44 -0.95 21.84 -6.89
CA ILE A 44 -1.60 20.98 -5.89
C ILE A 44 -2.90 21.61 -5.41
N THR A 45 -2.87 22.91 -5.12
CA THR A 45 -4.05 23.63 -4.61
C THR A 45 -5.12 23.79 -5.67
N ASP A 46 -4.74 24.00 -6.93
CA ASP A 46 -5.65 24.04 -8.07
C ASP A 46 -6.30 22.67 -8.30
N GLU A 47 -5.52 21.59 -8.24
CA GLU A 47 -6.02 20.21 -8.34
C GLU A 47 -6.97 19.84 -7.18
N ALA A 48 -6.76 20.43 -5.99
CA ALA A 48 -7.57 20.19 -4.79
C ALA A 48 -8.80 21.13 -4.70
N ASP A 49 -8.93 22.10 -5.60
CA ASP A 49 -9.92 23.17 -5.56
C ASP A 49 -9.93 23.93 -4.21
N VAL A 50 -8.74 24.33 -3.75
CA VAL A 50 -8.56 25.09 -2.51
C VAL A 50 -7.64 26.30 -2.72
N GLY A 51 -7.81 27.34 -1.92
CA GLY A 51 -6.92 28.51 -1.98
C GLY A 51 -5.50 28.18 -1.47
N LEU A 52 -4.49 28.84 -2.06
CA LEU A 52 -3.06 28.65 -1.72
C LEU A 52 -2.78 28.75 -0.21
N GLY A 53 -3.40 29.72 0.48
CA GLY A 53 -3.27 29.86 1.94
C GLY A 53 -3.78 28.67 2.74
N SER A 54 -4.68 27.86 2.16
CA SER A 54 -5.20 26.67 2.82
C SER A 54 -4.15 25.55 2.91
N PHE A 55 -3.22 25.48 1.96
CA PHE A 55 -2.12 24.51 1.98
C PHE A 55 -1.31 24.64 3.27
N TYR A 56 -0.79 25.83 3.54
CA TYR A 56 0.07 26.08 4.70
C TYR A 56 -0.63 26.00 6.06
N ASN A 57 -1.97 25.95 6.09
CA ASN A 57 -2.74 25.67 7.30
C ASN A 57 -2.75 24.18 7.66
N HIS A 58 -2.32 23.28 6.73
CA HIS A 58 -2.40 21.83 6.88
C HIS A 58 -1.05 21.12 6.75
N PHE A 59 -0.15 21.65 5.92
CA PHE A 59 1.15 21.05 5.62
C PHE A 59 2.24 22.11 5.63
N SER A 60 3.37 21.81 6.24
CA SER A 60 4.52 22.71 6.31
C SER A 60 5.32 22.71 5.00
N SER A 61 5.23 21.65 4.22
CA SER A 61 5.95 21.47 2.97
C SER A 61 5.24 20.52 1.99
N LYS A 62 5.64 20.58 0.71
CA LYS A 62 5.22 19.58 -0.29
C LYS A 62 5.62 18.16 0.10
N ALA A 63 6.83 18.02 0.63
CA ALA A 63 7.35 16.72 1.04
C ALA A 63 6.45 16.06 2.09
N GLU A 64 6.04 16.81 3.12
CA GLU A 64 5.11 16.33 4.15
C GLU A 64 3.76 15.91 3.54
N LEU A 65 3.20 16.72 2.62
CA LEU A 65 1.94 16.36 1.97
C LEU A 65 2.06 15.06 1.16
N PHE A 66 3.12 14.94 0.34
CA PHE A 66 3.30 13.76 -0.51
C PHE A 66 3.60 12.51 0.31
N GLU A 67 4.39 12.62 1.38
CA GLU A 67 4.62 11.53 2.32
C GLU A 67 3.30 11.05 2.95
N GLU A 68 2.48 11.97 3.45
CA GLU A 68 1.19 11.66 4.02
C GLU A 68 0.23 11.04 3.01
N ALA A 69 0.22 11.54 1.77
CA ALA A 69 -0.60 11.03 0.68
C ALA A 69 -0.27 9.57 0.32
N VAL A 70 1.02 9.23 0.30
CA VAL A 70 1.48 7.86 0.07
C VAL A 70 1.13 6.96 1.24
N LEU A 71 1.40 7.39 2.48
CA LEU A 71 1.11 6.61 3.69
C LEU A 71 -0.38 6.32 3.86
N GLU A 72 -1.25 7.30 3.59
CA GLU A 72 -2.71 7.12 3.65
C GLU A 72 -3.16 6.09 2.60
N LEU A 73 -2.72 6.22 1.34
CA LEU A 73 -3.04 5.26 0.28
C LEU A 73 -2.60 3.84 0.61
N LEU A 74 -1.36 3.67 1.10
CA LEU A 74 -0.83 2.36 1.45
C LEU A 74 -1.50 1.77 2.70
N SER A 75 -1.96 2.63 3.63
CA SER A 75 -2.74 2.21 4.79
C SER A 75 -4.14 1.73 4.39
N ASP A 76 -4.81 2.45 3.48
CA ASP A 76 -6.13 2.06 2.97
C ASP A 76 -6.05 0.74 2.19
N PHE A 77 -5.01 0.59 1.36
CA PHE A 77 -4.77 -0.66 0.65
C PHE A 77 -4.50 -1.82 1.62
N GLY A 78 -3.69 -1.60 2.64
CA GLY A 78 -3.46 -2.59 3.68
C GLY A 78 -4.74 -2.99 4.43
N ALA A 79 -5.59 -2.02 4.78
CA ALA A 79 -6.88 -2.31 5.41
C ALA A 79 -7.79 -3.14 4.49
N ALA A 80 -7.78 -2.89 3.18
CA ALA A 80 -8.51 -3.69 2.21
C ALA A 80 -7.97 -5.13 2.11
N LEU A 81 -6.65 -5.34 2.25
CA LEU A 81 -6.04 -6.67 2.34
C LEU A 81 -6.48 -7.40 3.62
N ASP A 82 -6.46 -6.71 4.77
CA ASP A 82 -6.92 -7.30 6.04
C ASP A 82 -8.40 -7.72 5.95
N GLU A 83 -9.25 -6.90 5.34
CA GLU A 83 -10.66 -7.22 5.12
C GLU A 83 -10.83 -8.43 4.18
N ALA A 84 -10.04 -8.48 3.10
CA ALA A 84 -10.06 -9.59 2.14
C ALA A 84 -9.62 -10.92 2.78
N CYS A 85 -8.71 -10.89 3.75
CA CYS A 85 -8.23 -12.06 4.48
C CYS A 85 -9.06 -12.41 5.72
N ALA A 86 -10.13 -11.66 6.00
CA ALA A 86 -10.96 -11.90 7.19
C ALA A 86 -11.54 -13.32 7.20
N GLY A 87 -11.29 -14.06 8.27
CA GLY A 87 -11.74 -15.45 8.43
C GLY A 87 -10.79 -16.51 7.87
N MET A 88 -9.61 -16.14 7.38
CA MET A 88 -8.55 -17.09 7.04
C MET A 88 -7.74 -17.44 8.29
N ASP A 89 -7.55 -18.73 8.55
CA ASP A 89 -6.85 -19.25 9.74
C ASP A 89 -5.37 -19.52 9.48
N ASP A 90 -4.98 -19.86 8.23
CA ASP A 90 -3.58 -20.18 7.89
C ASP A 90 -2.77 -18.87 7.61
N PRO A 91 -1.78 -18.52 8.45
CA PRO A 91 -0.93 -17.35 8.22
C PRO A 91 -0.20 -17.37 6.89
N ALA A 92 0.11 -18.55 6.34
CA ALA A 92 0.75 -18.67 5.04
C ALA A 92 -0.21 -18.28 3.91
N GLU A 93 -1.49 -18.62 4.03
CA GLU A 93 -2.52 -18.20 3.08
C GLU A 93 -2.74 -16.69 3.13
N VAL A 94 -2.91 -16.10 4.32
CA VAL A 94 -3.04 -14.65 4.52
C VAL A 94 -1.87 -13.92 3.85
N PHE A 95 -0.65 -14.36 4.11
CA PHE A 95 0.55 -13.74 3.56
C PHE A 95 0.66 -13.90 2.04
N SER A 96 0.32 -15.08 1.51
CA SER A 96 0.23 -15.35 0.07
C SER A 96 -0.75 -14.41 -0.63
N VAL A 97 -1.96 -14.25 -0.06
CA VAL A 97 -3.00 -13.35 -0.59
C VAL A 97 -2.46 -11.91 -0.67
N GLY A 98 -1.81 -11.42 0.39
CA GLY A 98 -1.20 -10.08 0.42
C GLY A 98 -0.18 -9.88 -0.71
N ILE A 99 0.74 -10.81 -0.91
CA ILE A 99 1.74 -10.77 -2.00
C ILE A 99 1.04 -10.75 -3.37
N ARG A 100 0.16 -11.71 -3.60
CA ARG A 100 -0.50 -11.92 -4.89
C ARG A 100 -1.39 -10.74 -5.30
N LEU A 101 -2.18 -10.19 -4.38
CA LEU A 101 -3.00 -9.02 -4.64
C LEU A 101 -2.16 -7.77 -4.86
N THR A 102 -1.06 -7.59 -4.11
CA THR A 102 -0.13 -6.47 -4.34
C THR A 102 0.54 -6.56 -5.71
N CYS A 103 1.00 -7.73 -6.12
CA CYS A 103 1.58 -7.94 -7.46
C CYS A 103 0.58 -7.67 -8.60
N ARG A 104 -0.70 -7.96 -8.38
CA ARG A 104 -1.77 -7.72 -9.36
C ARG A 104 -2.19 -6.27 -9.50
N LEU A 105 -1.76 -5.37 -8.60
CA LEU A 105 -2.06 -3.94 -8.69
C LEU A 105 -1.63 -3.32 -10.02
N ALA A 106 -0.51 -3.76 -10.60
CA ALA A 106 -0.04 -3.25 -11.89
C ALA A 106 -1.05 -3.41 -13.03
N GLY A 107 -1.90 -4.46 -12.98
CA GLY A 107 -2.96 -4.69 -13.95
C GLY A 107 -4.32 -4.13 -13.53
N SER A 108 -4.67 -4.23 -12.25
CA SER A 108 -5.99 -3.86 -11.74
C SER A 108 -6.11 -2.38 -11.34
N GLN A 109 -5.04 -1.82 -10.76
CA GLN A 109 -4.97 -0.45 -10.25
C GLN A 109 -3.57 0.15 -10.51
N PRO A 110 -3.21 0.44 -11.78
CA PRO A 110 -1.86 0.86 -12.14
C PRO A 110 -1.43 2.18 -11.47
N GLU A 111 -2.38 3.02 -11.09
CA GLU A 111 -2.11 4.25 -10.36
C GLU A 111 -1.58 3.98 -8.95
N VAL A 112 -2.24 3.08 -8.22
CA VAL A 112 -1.79 2.62 -6.88
C VAL A 112 -0.44 1.93 -6.98
N ALA A 113 -0.26 1.08 -7.98
CA ALA A 113 0.99 0.37 -8.24
C ALA A 113 2.16 1.34 -8.48
N ARG A 114 1.96 2.43 -9.26
CA ARG A 114 2.99 3.46 -9.46
C ARG A 114 3.37 4.16 -8.16
N ILE A 115 2.39 4.50 -7.32
CA ILE A 115 2.65 5.14 -6.03
C ILE A 115 3.40 4.17 -5.11
N LEU A 116 3.03 2.90 -5.07
CA LEU A 116 3.73 1.87 -4.29
C LEU A 116 5.21 1.77 -4.70
N VAL A 117 5.50 1.73 -6.00
CA VAL A 117 6.87 1.66 -6.51
C VAL A 117 7.64 2.95 -6.23
N LEU A 118 7.00 4.11 -6.39
CA LEU A 118 7.60 5.41 -6.09
C LEU A 118 7.95 5.54 -4.60
N ALA A 119 7.09 5.03 -3.73
CA ALA A 119 7.35 4.95 -2.29
C ALA A 119 8.61 4.15 -1.97
N GLY A 120 8.84 3.06 -2.70
CA GLY A 120 10.06 2.26 -2.66
C GLY A 120 10.39 1.71 -1.26
N PRO A 121 11.65 1.30 -1.04
CA PRO A 121 12.08 0.75 0.25
C PRO A 121 12.04 1.75 1.41
N HIS A 122 11.98 3.05 1.14
CA HIS A 122 11.94 4.08 2.18
C HIS A 122 10.75 3.88 3.13
N PHE A 123 9.61 3.44 2.60
CA PHE A 123 8.41 3.22 3.40
C PHE A 123 8.38 1.89 4.16
N LEU A 124 9.42 1.05 4.00
CA LEU A 124 9.54 -0.20 4.80
C LEU A 124 9.82 0.08 6.29
N ILE A 125 10.33 1.27 6.60
CA ILE A 125 10.61 1.68 7.98
C ILE A 125 9.53 2.60 8.56
N ALA A 126 8.48 2.90 7.79
CA ALA A 126 7.36 3.70 8.25
C ALA A 126 6.53 2.96 9.31
N ASP A 127 5.95 3.70 10.23
CA ASP A 127 5.07 3.16 11.29
C ASP A 127 3.63 2.91 10.81
N ARG A 128 3.32 3.29 9.57
CA ARG A 128 2.01 3.14 8.89
C ARG A 128 2.18 2.57 7.48
N GLY A 129 1.08 2.15 6.87
CA GLY A 129 1.06 1.59 5.53
C GLY A 129 1.25 0.08 5.52
N LEU A 130 1.70 -0.48 4.40
CA LEU A 130 1.80 -1.93 4.18
C LEU A 130 2.90 -2.62 5.00
N ALA A 131 4.02 -1.94 5.31
CA ALA A 131 5.15 -2.58 5.94
C ALA A 131 4.87 -3.09 7.37
N PRO A 132 4.21 -2.32 8.25
CA PRO A 132 3.82 -2.82 9.58
C PRO A 132 2.89 -4.04 9.51
N GLN A 133 1.97 -4.08 8.54
CA GLN A 133 1.06 -5.20 8.35
C GLN A 133 1.81 -6.45 7.88
N ALA A 134 2.63 -6.33 6.84
CA ALA A 134 3.43 -7.44 6.34
C ALA A 134 4.39 -7.99 7.42
N LEU A 135 5.00 -7.11 8.23
CA LEU A 135 5.82 -7.52 9.36
C LEU A 135 5.01 -8.27 10.42
N ARG A 136 3.83 -7.75 10.76
CA ARG A 136 2.89 -8.43 11.69
C ARG A 136 2.55 -9.84 11.20
N ASP A 137 2.27 -9.98 9.91
CA ASP A 137 1.86 -11.27 9.33
C ASP A 137 3.03 -12.26 9.30
N ILE A 138 4.26 -11.82 9.01
CA ILE A 138 5.47 -12.64 9.15
C ILE A 138 5.62 -13.11 10.60
N VAL A 139 5.50 -12.20 11.58
CA VAL A 139 5.63 -12.52 12.99
C VAL A 139 4.54 -13.50 13.44
N ASN A 140 3.31 -13.33 12.97
CA ASN A 140 2.19 -14.25 13.27
C ASN A 140 2.47 -15.64 12.69
N GLY A 141 2.97 -15.72 11.45
CA GLY A 141 3.38 -16.99 10.85
C GLY A 141 4.49 -17.71 11.61
N VAL A 142 5.49 -16.95 12.12
CA VAL A 142 6.55 -17.51 12.98
C VAL A 142 5.97 -18.02 14.30
N ARG A 143 5.10 -17.26 14.96
CA ARG A 143 4.47 -17.66 16.21
C ARG A 143 3.59 -18.90 16.07
N ALA A 144 2.94 -19.02 14.93
CA ALA A 144 2.12 -20.21 14.61
C ALA A 144 2.96 -21.43 14.17
N GLY A 145 4.30 -21.30 14.10
CA GLY A 145 5.18 -22.36 13.59
C GLY A 145 5.05 -22.62 12.09
N ARG A 146 4.38 -21.72 11.36
CA ARG A 146 4.14 -21.84 9.93
C ARG A 146 5.31 -21.29 9.11
N PHE A 147 6.05 -20.29 9.67
CA PHE A 147 7.24 -19.70 9.10
C PHE A 147 8.49 -19.93 9.92
N SER A 148 9.62 -20.02 9.24
CA SER A 148 10.97 -20.03 9.81
C SER A 148 11.70 -18.77 9.35
N ALA A 149 11.53 -17.67 10.09
CA ALA A 149 12.17 -16.38 9.82
C ALA A 149 12.85 -15.87 11.09
N PRO A 150 14.11 -16.27 11.33
CA PRO A 150 14.86 -15.85 12.54
C PRO A 150 14.98 -14.33 12.70
N ASN A 151 14.98 -13.61 11.60
CA ASN A 151 14.93 -12.15 11.56
C ASN A 151 13.74 -11.70 10.69
N PRO A 152 12.58 -11.42 11.28
CA PRO A 152 11.39 -10.98 10.54
C PRO A 152 11.59 -9.69 9.73
N VAL A 153 12.42 -8.77 10.18
CA VAL A 153 12.73 -7.52 9.46
C VAL A 153 13.51 -7.80 8.18
N LEU A 154 14.48 -8.72 8.24
CA LEU A 154 15.21 -9.15 7.06
C LEU A 154 14.28 -9.89 6.08
N ALA A 155 13.41 -10.75 6.58
CA ALA A 155 12.40 -11.42 5.78
C ALA A 155 11.49 -10.41 5.07
N LEU A 156 11.01 -9.38 5.79
CA LEU A 156 10.24 -8.30 5.20
C LEU A 156 11.00 -7.59 4.08
N ALA A 157 12.28 -7.28 4.28
CA ALA A 157 13.09 -6.61 3.25
C ALA A 157 13.22 -7.44 1.97
N VAL A 158 13.41 -8.76 2.09
CA VAL A 158 13.47 -9.68 0.94
C VAL A 158 12.14 -9.73 0.21
N VAL A 159 11.04 -9.92 0.95
CA VAL A 159 9.68 -10.00 0.38
C VAL A 159 9.32 -8.71 -0.33
N ALA A 160 9.46 -7.57 0.36
CA ALA A 160 9.10 -6.28 -0.19
C ALA A 160 9.95 -5.93 -1.43
N GLY A 161 11.26 -6.24 -1.40
CA GLY A 161 12.13 -6.07 -2.56
C GLY A 161 11.65 -6.88 -3.77
N SER A 162 11.26 -8.13 -3.56
CA SER A 162 10.74 -9.00 -4.61
C SER A 162 9.40 -8.50 -5.18
N VAL A 163 8.47 -8.11 -4.32
CA VAL A 163 7.16 -7.57 -4.72
C VAL A 163 7.31 -6.25 -5.48
N LEU A 164 8.13 -5.32 -4.97
CA LEU A 164 8.38 -4.04 -5.65
C LEU A 164 9.02 -4.23 -7.02
N ALA A 165 10.00 -5.14 -7.13
CA ALA A 165 10.63 -5.46 -8.40
C ALA A 165 9.61 -6.06 -9.39
N PHE A 166 8.75 -6.98 -8.94
CA PHE A 166 7.69 -7.56 -9.76
C PHE A 166 6.73 -6.49 -10.29
N VAL A 167 6.21 -5.65 -9.40
CA VAL A 167 5.28 -4.57 -9.77
C VAL A 167 5.93 -3.58 -10.72
N GLN A 168 7.20 -3.20 -10.46
CA GLN A 168 7.96 -2.30 -11.33
C GLN A 168 8.12 -2.89 -12.74
N ILE A 169 8.49 -4.17 -12.87
CA ILE A 169 8.63 -4.85 -14.16
C ILE A 169 7.28 -4.82 -14.90
N ARG A 170 6.18 -5.14 -14.23
CA ARG A 170 4.85 -5.11 -14.86
C ARG A 170 4.41 -3.73 -15.32
N LEU A 171 4.78 -2.67 -14.61
CA LEU A 171 4.43 -1.29 -14.98
C LEU A 171 5.25 -0.75 -16.15
N THR A 172 6.51 -1.21 -16.32
CA THR A 172 7.43 -0.63 -17.30
C THR A 172 7.49 -1.40 -18.62
N ALA A 173 6.86 -2.53 -18.69
CA ALA A 173 7.11 -3.49 -19.74
C ALA A 173 6.17 -3.30 -20.95
N GLU A 174 6.48 -2.35 -21.80
CA GLU A 174 6.06 -2.35 -23.21
C GLU A 174 6.94 -3.26 -24.11
N GLY A 175 7.86 -4.03 -23.54
CA GLY A 175 8.82 -4.86 -24.27
C GLY A 175 8.84 -6.35 -23.88
N ALA A 176 9.81 -7.09 -24.39
CA ALA A 176 9.91 -8.55 -24.23
C ALA A 176 10.05 -9.04 -22.78
N ALA A 177 10.51 -8.19 -21.86
CA ALA A 177 10.54 -8.47 -20.42
C ALA A 177 9.16 -8.27 -19.76
N GLY A 178 8.22 -7.62 -20.43
CA GLY A 178 6.89 -7.28 -19.94
C GLY A 178 5.90 -8.39 -19.88
N ARG A 179 6.32 -9.56 -19.55
CA ARG A 179 5.48 -10.75 -19.60
C ARG A 179 5.13 -11.34 -18.25
N LEU A 180 5.46 -10.63 -17.15
CA LEU A 180 4.96 -11.09 -15.86
C LEU A 180 3.44 -10.97 -15.82
N THR A 181 2.80 -12.09 -15.58
CA THR A 181 1.34 -12.26 -15.57
C THR A 181 0.83 -12.40 -14.14
N ASP A 182 -0.44 -12.61 -13.99
CA ASP A 182 -1.03 -12.93 -12.69
C ASP A 182 -0.63 -14.34 -12.20
N ALA A 183 -0.31 -15.27 -13.12
CA ALA A 183 0.24 -16.57 -12.73
C ALA A 183 1.65 -16.43 -12.17
N ASP A 184 2.48 -15.55 -12.73
CA ASP A 184 3.83 -15.29 -12.19
C ASP A 184 3.77 -14.64 -10.79
N ALA A 185 2.68 -13.95 -10.46
CA ALA A 185 2.45 -13.45 -9.09
C ALA A 185 2.19 -14.60 -8.11
N ASP A 186 1.51 -15.66 -8.54
CA ASP A 186 1.30 -16.88 -7.74
C ASP A 186 2.62 -17.62 -7.55
N ASP A 187 3.44 -17.74 -8.59
CA ASP A 187 4.75 -18.36 -8.52
C ASP A 187 5.73 -17.56 -7.64
N LEU A 188 5.66 -16.22 -7.69
CA LEU A 188 6.42 -15.38 -6.76
C LEU A 188 6.00 -15.63 -5.31
N ALA A 189 4.71 -15.73 -5.04
CA ALA A 189 4.20 -16.03 -3.70
C ALA A 189 4.70 -17.39 -3.21
N ALA A 190 4.67 -18.42 -4.05
CA ALA A 190 5.23 -19.75 -3.73
C ALA A 190 6.72 -19.66 -3.41
N THR A 191 7.48 -18.91 -4.21
CA THR A 191 8.93 -18.71 -4.00
C THR A 191 9.17 -18.04 -2.65
N VAL A 192 8.43 -16.97 -2.34
CA VAL A 192 8.56 -16.25 -1.06
C VAL A 192 8.20 -17.17 0.12
N LEU A 193 7.09 -17.92 0.05
CA LEU A 193 6.71 -18.87 1.11
C LEU A 193 7.79 -19.93 1.34
N THR A 194 8.45 -20.39 0.28
CA THR A 194 9.58 -21.32 0.40
C THR A 194 10.76 -20.68 1.13
N THR A 195 11.07 -19.40 0.87
CA THR A 195 12.12 -18.67 1.61
C THR A 195 11.76 -18.45 3.07
N LEU A 196 10.47 -18.45 3.39
CA LEU A 196 9.96 -18.40 4.77
C LEU A 196 9.88 -19.77 5.45
N GLY A 197 10.33 -20.85 4.79
CA GLY A 197 10.49 -22.17 5.40
C GLY A 197 9.41 -23.20 5.08
N LEU A 198 8.44 -22.89 4.21
CA LEU A 198 7.50 -23.89 3.74
C LEU A 198 8.21 -24.90 2.79
N SER A 199 7.74 -26.14 2.76
CA SER A 199 8.16 -27.06 1.71
C SER A 199 7.66 -26.59 0.34
N ALA A 200 8.38 -26.89 -0.74
CA ALA A 200 7.97 -26.44 -2.08
C ALA A 200 6.55 -26.92 -2.48
N PRO A 201 6.11 -28.17 -2.18
CA PRO A 201 4.74 -28.58 -2.46
C PRO A 201 3.70 -27.79 -1.68
N ASP A 202 3.92 -27.52 -0.39
CA ASP A 202 3.03 -26.77 0.47
C ASP A 202 2.95 -25.29 0.05
N ALA A 203 4.09 -24.68 -0.23
CA ALA A 203 4.15 -23.30 -0.74
C ALA A 203 3.40 -23.14 -2.06
N PHE A 204 3.54 -24.09 -2.97
CA PHE A 204 2.82 -24.12 -4.25
C PHE A 204 1.31 -24.26 -4.03
N GLU A 205 0.87 -25.22 -3.20
CA GLU A 205 -0.55 -25.39 -2.89
C GLU A 205 -1.17 -24.11 -2.33
N VAL A 206 -0.54 -23.51 -1.31
CA VAL A 206 -1.03 -22.29 -0.66
C VAL A 206 -1.06 -21.12 -1.64
N ALA A 207 -0.02 -20.95 -2.46
CA ALA A 207 0.06 -19.83 -3.40
C ALA A 207 -0.95 -19.94 -4.57
N HIS A 208 -1.51 -21.12 -4.83
CA HIS A 208 -2.47 -21.32 -5.92
C HIS A 208 -3.92 -21.49 -5.44
N ARG A 209 -4.19 -21.29 -4.15
CA ARG A 209 -5.57 -21.24 -3.62
C ARG A 209 -6.34 -20.08 -4.26
N PRO A 210 -7.67 -20.16 -4.39
CA PRO A 210 -8.50 -19.07 -4.90
C PRO A 210 -8.25 -17.77 -4.12
N LEU A 211 -8.13 -16.66 -4.85
CA LEU A 211 -8.00 -15.34 -4.22
C LEU A 211 -9.36 -14.78 -3.82
N PRO A 212 -9.45 -14.12 -2.67
CA PRO A 212 -10.63 -13.34 -2.34
C PRO A 212 -10.74 -12.11 -3.24
N ALA A 213 -11.95 -11.57 -3.36
CA ALA A 213 -12.15 -10.28 -4.01
C ALA A 213 -11.58 -9.16 -3.12
N LEU A 214 -10.77 -8.28 -3.72
CA LEU A 214 -10.33 -7.06 -3.05
C LEU A 214 -11.45 -6.03 -3.15
N ALA A 215 -11.91 -5.51 -2.02
CA ALA A 215 -12.84 -4.38 -2.01
C ALA A 215 -12.17 -3.16 -2.66
N ALA A 216 -12.93 -2.39 -3.46
CA ALA A 216 -12.40 -1.14 -4.00
C ALA A 216 -12.02 -0.20 -2.83
N PRO A 217 -10.85 0.47 -2.87
CA PRO A 217 -10.50 1.46 -1.86
C PRO A 217 -11.57 2.56 -1.81
N ARG A 218 -11.91 2.99 -0.60
CA ARG A 218 -12.94 4.00 -0.33
C ARG A 218 -12.49 5.41 -0.68
#